data_278d67eb5300eaf8da1c2ae8a03ce586
#
_entry.id   278d67eb5300eaf8da1c2ae8a03ce586
#
_cell.length_a   1.000
_cell.length_b   1.000
_cell.length_c   1.000
_cell.angle_alpha   90.00
_cell.angle_beta   90.00
_cell.angle_gamma   90.00
#
_symmetry.space_group_name_H-M   'P 1'
#
loop_
_entity.id
_entity.type
_entity.pdbx_description
1 polymer ?
#
loop_
_entity_poly.entity_id
_entity_poly.type
_entity_poly.pdbx_seq_one_letter_code
_entity_poly.pdbx_strand_id
1 'polypeptide(L)'
;MKLKRHGILAGVMLTATLALAACGSDNNSGTPSNTSSSASGDCATGKLTAQGSSAQKNAMEQWVKDYQAKCSGATVDYQGTSSGAGITAFTGGLADFAGSDSALKDEEQPKADARCATGKAIHIPLVIGPIAIVTNVQGVSDIQLSPATLAGIFAGKITTWNAAEIKADNPSATLPATKILAVHRNESSGTTDNFTKYLSKAAADVWTYSNAKEWKAPGGQGEKGSDGVSSAVKKTDGAIGYVEWSFAEANGLNKAKIKNASGEYTALTSESAGKTIAGAEIKGTGNDLKLSIDYNTKTAGAYPIVLVTYEIVCEKGTAADKVALLKSFLKYAAGDGQTKLAQLGYASLPTEVQTKVQTSIAALS
;
A
#
# COMPACT_ATOMS: atom_id res chain seq x y z
N MET A 1 -25.54 34.26 48.17
CA MET A 1 -24.86 34.63 49.47
C MET A 1 -23.39 34.77 49.16
N LYS A 2 -22.92 36.00 49.04
CA LYS A 2 -21.95 36.73 49.91
C LYS A 2 -20.58 36.05 49.95
N LEU A 3 -19.60 36.63 49.30
CA LEU A 3 -18.62 37.71 49.67
C LEU A 3 -17.45 37.14 50.47
N LYS A 4 -16.22 37.39 50.16
CA LYS A 4 -15.26 38.52 50.24
C LYS A 4 -13.86 37.90 50.20
N ARG A 5 -12.89 38.38 49.50
CA ARG A 5 -12.05 39.61 49.54
C ARG A 5 -10.73 39.48 50.32
N HIS A 6 -9.67 40.03 49.66
CA HIS A 6 -8.42 40.66 50.14
C HIS A 6 -7.23 39.72 50.33
N GLY A 7 -6.01 40.07 50.05
CA GLY A 7 -5.29 41.32 49.66
C GLY A 7 -3.82 40.99 49.45
N ILE A 8 -3.12 41.60 48.58
CA ILE A 8 -2.26 42.79 48.67
C ILE A 8 -0.83 42.56 49.22
N LEU A 9 0.15 42.99 48.36
CA LEU A 9 1.47 43.61 48.60
C LEU A 9 2.65 42.69 48.96
N ALA A 10 3.89 42.82 48.50
CA ALA A 10 4.78 43.84 47.97
C ALA A 10 5.99 43.11 47.40
N GLY A 11 6.68 43.39 46.35
CA GLY A 11 7.45 44.59 46.06
C GLY A 11 8.89 44.54 46.62
N VAL A 12 9.91 44.14 45.79
CA VAL A 12 11.26 44.69 45.96
C VAL A 12 11.97 44.75 44.59
N MET A 13 12.27 45.98 44.21
CA MET A 13 13.27 46.30 43.19
C MET A 13 14.68 46.08 43.74
N LEU A 14 15.59 45.62 42.89
CA LEU A 14 16.99 46.02 43.04
C LEU A 14 17.66 46.16 41.66
N THR A 15 18.26 47.29 41.52
CA THR A 15 18.87 47.92 40.34
C THR A 15 20.32 47.53 40.15
N ALA A 16 20.71 47.57 38.87
CA ALA A 16 21.98 48.07 38.28
C ALA A 16 23.30 47.32 38.55
N THR A 17 24.03 47.01 37.47
CA THR A 17 25.17 47.84 37.12
C THR A 17 25.66 47.55 35.71
N LEU A 18 25.85 48.62 34.92
CA LEU A 18 26.57 48.67 33.66
C LEU A 18 28.08 48.45 33.91
N ALA A 19 28.76 47.72 33.03
CA ALA A 19 30.18 47.86 32.79
C ALA A 19 30.42 47.94 31.28
N LEU A 20 30.68 49.15 30.81
CA LEU A 20 31.32 49.42 29.51
C LEU A 20 32.79 49.09 29.65
N ALA A 21 33.33 48.35 28.71
CA ALA A 21 34.76 48.37 28.41
C ALA A 21 34.95 48.40 26.88
N ALA A 22 35.77 49.29 26.48
CA ALA A 22 35.93 49.89 25.16
C ALA A 22 36.82 49.13 24.19
N CYS A 23 36.56 49.43 22.90
CA CYS A 23 37.48 49.60 21.76
C CYS A 23 38.60 48.59 21.53
N GLY A 24 38.48 47.94 20.41
CA GLY A 24 39.58 47.41 19.60
C GLY A 24 39.10 47.38 18.14
N SER A 25 39.58 48.34 17.39
CA SER A 25 39.39 48.50 15.94
C SER A 25 40.24 47.48 15.21
N ASP A 26 39.62 46.64 14.39
CA ASP A 26 40.30 46.14 13.18
C ASP A 26 39.26 45.79 12.10
N ASN A 27 39.45 46.42 10.97
CA ASN A 27 38.73 46.20 9.72
C ASN A 27 38.93 44.76 9.24
N ASN A 28 37.84 44.00 9.21
CA ASN A 28 37.75 42.89 8.29
C ASN A 28 36.31 42.83 7.71
N SER A 29 36.24 43.14 6.43
CA SER A 29 35.04 43.02 5.62
C SER A 29 34.65 41.55 5.51
N GLY A 30 33.98 41.02 6.53
CA GLY A 30 33.33 39.72 6.52
C GLY A 30 31.88 39.87 6.10
N THR A 31 31.59 39.52 4.85
CA THR A 31 30.27 39.20 4.37
C THR A 31 29.51 38.35 5.40
N PRO A 32 28.28 38.69 5.80
CA PRO A 32 27.52 37.81 6.66
C PRO A 32 27.33 36.46 5.95
N SER A 33 28.11 35.47 6.34
CA SER A 33 27.83 34.09 5.99
C SER A 33 26.45 33.77 6.56
N ASN A 34 25.45 33.82 5.70
CA ASN A 34 24.19 33.18 5.92
C ASN A 34 24.52 31.69 6.12
N THR A 35 24.66 31.29 7.34
CA THR A 35 24.68 29.87 7.72
C THR A 35 23.28 29.37 7.45
N SER A 36 22.99 29.14 6.17
CA SER A 36 21.94 28.23 5.79
C SER A 36 22.31 26.91 6.45
N SER A 37 21.68 26.60 7.57
CA SER A 37 21.65 25.26 8.10
C SER A 37 21.32 24.36 6.92
N SER A 38 22.29 23.56 6.50
CA SER A 38 22.16 22.49 5.53
C SER A 38 21.11 21.52 6.10
N ALA A 39 19.82 21.84 5.91
CA ALA A 39 18.78 20.83 5.93
C ALA A 39 19.22 19.79 4.91
N SER A 40 19.47 18.58 5.39
CA SER A 40 19.98 17.44 4.64
C SER A 40 19.40 17.45 3.22
N GLY A 41 20.25 17.31 2.19
CA GLY A 41 19.92 17.46 0.77
C GLY A 41 18.85 16.53 0.18
N ASP A 42 18.00 15.95 1.02
CA ASP A 42 16.94 15.01 0.68
C ASP A 42 15.51 15.58 0.88
N CYS A 43 15.33 16.78 1.45
CA CYS A 43 14.03 17.40 1.64
C CYS A 43 13.71 18.41 0.53
N ALA A 44 12.50 18.34 -0.01
CA ALA A 44 11.95 19.37 -0.89
C ALA A 44 10.66 19.93 -0.29
N THR A 45 10.29 21.15 -0.64
CA THR A 45 9.10 21.85 -0.16
C THR A 45 7.99 21.82 -1.20
N GLY A 46 6.76 22.07 -0.78
CA GLY A 46 5.59 22.15 -1.66
C GLY A 46 4.48 21.18 -1.28
N LYS A 47 3.54 20.98 -2.21
CA LYS A 47 2.40 20.07 -2.01
C LYS A 47 2.27 19.11 -3.19
N LEU A 48 2.10 17.82 -2.87
CA LEU A 48 1.66 16.78 -3.81
C LEU A 48 0.25 16.32 -3.45
N THR A 49 -0.57 16.12 -4.47
CA THR A 49 -1.88 15.49 -4.36
C THR A 49 -1.84 14.16 -5.09
N ALA A 50 -2.27 13.10 -4.43
CA ALA A 50 -2.25 11.76 -5.00
C ALA A 50 -3.50 10.98 -4.62
N GLN A 51 -3.86 10.04 -5.47
CA GLN A 51 -5.00 9.16 -5.24
C GLN A 51 -4.69 7.76 -5.76
N GLY A 52 -5.31 6.75 -5.17
CA GLY A 52 -5.12 5.42 -5.72
C GLY A 52 -5.48 4.27 -4.80
N SER A 53 -4.73 3.20 -4.93
CA SER A 53 -4.97 1.95 -4.24
C SER A 53 -5.18 2.12 -2.74
N SER A 54 -6.26 1.52 -2.23
CA SER A 54 -6.45 1.39 -0.78
C SER A 54 -5.50 0.35 -0.17
N ALA A 55 -4.93 -0.56 -0.98
CA ALA A 55 -4.01 -1.59 -0.51
C ALA A 55 -2.78 -1.01 0.18
N GLN A 56 -2.20 0.06 -0.37
CA GLN A 56 -1.03 0.72 0.21
C GLN A 56 -1.35 1.81 1.24
N LYS A 57 -2.64 2.03 1.56
CA LYS A 57 -3.06 3.16 2.42
C LYS A 57 -2.25 3.22 3.72
N ASN A 58 -2.15 2.11 4.44
CA ASN A 58 -1.43 2.07 5.72
C ASN A 58 0.08 2.36 5.58
N ALA A 59 0.70 1.90 4.49
CA ALA A 59 2.10 2.23 4.17
C ALA A 59 2.25 3.72 3.84
N MET A 60 1.35 4.24 3.00
CA MET A 60 1.37 5.64 2.58
C MET A 60 1.13 6.60 3.76
N GLU A 61 0.18 6.30 4.65
CA GLU A 61 -0.06 7.08 5.87
C GLU A 61 1.19 7.14 6.77
N GLN A 62 1.88 6.01 6.93
CA GLN A 62 3.14 5.97 7.69
C GLN A 62 4.24 6.77 6.99
N TRP A 63 4.42 6.60 5.68
CA TRP A 63 5.42 7.34 4.91
C TRP A 63 5.19 8.84 4.93
N VAL A 64 3.96 9.28 4.70
CA VAL A 64 3.58 10.70 4.74
C VAL A 64 3.87 11.29 6.11
N LYS A 65 3.44 10.61 7.18
CA LYS A 65 3.69 11.03 8.56
C LYS A 65 5.19 11.22 8.84
N ASP A 66 5.99 10.20 8.53
CA ASP A 66 7.42 10.22 8.84
C ASP A 66 8.18 11.21 7.95
N TYR A 67 7.84 11.27 6.65
CA TYR A 67 8.46 12.18 5.71
C TYR A 67 8.18 13.65 6.07
N GLN A 68 6.93 13.99 6.39
CA GLN A 68 6.57 15.37 6.77
C GLN A 68 7.14 15.76 8.14
N ALA A 69 7.35 14.80 9.04
CA ALA A 69 8.06 15.08 10.29
C ALA A 69 9.54 15.41 10.06
N LYS A 70 10.18 14.76 9.05
CA LYS A 70 11.56 15.02 8.63
C LYS A 70 11.66 16.28 7.76
N CYS A 71 10.68 16.54 6.92
CA CYS A 71 10.67 17.57 5.89
C CYS A 71 9.46 18.52 6.08
N SER A 72 9.54 19.40 7.05
CA SER A 72 8.43 20.25 7.54
C SER A 72 7.80 21.18 6.49
N GLY A 73 8.50 21.46 5.37
CA GLY A 73 7.97 22.25 4.25
C GLY A 73 7.22 21.45 3.18
N ALA A 74 7.10 20.12 3.37
CA ALA A 74 6.45 19.22 2.45
C ALA A 74 5.03 18.86 2.90
N THR A 75 4.11 18.77 1.94
CA THR A 75 2.78 18.20 2.15
C THR A 75 2.51 17.16 1.08
N VAL A 76 2.16 15.95 1.48
CA VAL A 76 1.71 14.88 0.58
C VAL A 76 0.31 14.46 1.02
N ASP A 77 -0.66 14.66 0.14
CA ASP A 77 -2.07 14.32 0.35
C ASP A 77 -2.42 13.12 -0.52
N TYR A 78 -2.52 11.94 0.10
CA TYR A 78 -2.87 10.70 -0.58
C TYR A 78 -4.26 10.22 -0.20
N GLN A 79 -5.11 10.02 -1.21
CA GLN A 79 -6.46 9.50 -1.05
C GLN A 79 -6.49 8.01 -1.41
N GLY A 80 -6.48 7.14 -0.39
CA GLY A 80 -6.54 5.69 -0.52
C GLY A 80 -7.95 5.21 -0.90
N THR A 81 -8.31 5.29 -2.16
CA THR A 81 -9.65 4.95 -2.69
C THR A 81 -9.65 3.61 -3.43
N SER A 82 -9.14 3.59 -4.66
CA SER A 82 -8.95 2.38 -5.48
C SER A 82 -7.96 2.64 -6.61
N SER A 83 -7.36 1.57 -7.15
CA SER A 83 -6.43 1.67 -8.29
C SER A 83 -7.06 2.35 -9.49
N GLY A 84 -8.30 2.00 -9.85
CA GLY A 84 -8.99 2.61 -10.97
C GLY A 84 -9.29 4.10 -10.76
N ALA A 85 -9.66 4.51 -9.55
CA ALA A 85 -9.86 5.91 -9.22
C ALA A 85 -8.55 6.71 -9.29
N GLY A 86 -7.43 6.12 -8.82
CA GLY A 86 -6.11 6.72 -8.94
C GLY A 86 -5.69 6.94 -10.39
N ILE A 87 -5.82 5.91 -11.23
CA ILE A 87 -5.53 6.01 -12.68
C ILE A 87 -6.38 7.11 -13.32
N THR A 88 -7.67 7.19 -12.98
CA THR A 88 -8.58 8.23 -13.50
C THR A 88 -8.14 9.62 -13.05
N ALA A 89 -7.80 9.79 -11.77
CA ALA A 89 -7.34 11.08 -11.24
C ALA A 89 -6.01 11.52 -11.88
N PHE A 90 -5.07 10.61 -12.06
CA PHE A 90 -3.79 10.88 -12.71
C PHE A 90 -3.98 11.28 -14.18
N THR A 91 -4.71 10.47 -14.96
CA THR A 91 -4.94 10.74 -16.39
C THR A 91 -5.76 12.01 -16.61
N GLY A 92 -6.63 12.37 -15.66
CA GLY A 92 -7.40 13.62 -15.66
C GLY A 92 -6.63 14.84 -15.13
N GLY A 93 -5.36 14.70 -14.73
CA GLY A 93 -4.54 15.81 -14.20
C GLY A 93 -4.93 16.28 -12.79
N LEU A 94 -5.75 15.50 -12.06
CA LEU A 94 -6.20 15.80 -10.70
C LEU A 94 -5.24 15.28 -9.62
N ALA A 95 -4.33 14.40 -9.98
CA ALA A 95 -3.31 13.84 -9.11
C ALA A 95 -1.92 13.98 -9.71
N ASP A 96 -0.94 14.30 -8.88
CA ASP A 96 0.47 14.40 -9.28
C ASP A 96 1.08 13.01 -9.53
N PHE A 97 0.59 11.99 -8.80
CA PHE A 97 0.88 10.57 -9.02
C PHE A 97 -0.31 9.71 -8.62
N ALA A 98 -0.32 8.46 -9.08
CA ALA A 98 -1.38 7.51 -8.71
C ALA A 98 -0.82 6.22 -8.15
N GLY A 99 -1.41 5.73 -7.04
CA GLY A 99 -1.16 4.37 -6.55
C GLY A 99 -2.03 3.35 -7.29
N SER A 100 -1.42 2.29 -7.84
CA SER A 100 -2.16 1.21 -8.49
C SER A 100 -1.53 -0.16 -8.25
N ASP A 101 -2.34 -1.15 -7.86
CA ASP A 101 -1.86 -2.53 -7.66
C ASP A 101 -1.82 -3.31 -8.99
N SER A 102 -2.16 -2.66 -10.08
CA SER A 102 -2.07 -3.21 -11.42
C SER A 102 -1.34 -2.23 -12.32
N ALA A 103 -0.49 -2.73 -13.20
CA ALA A 103 0.04 -1.90 -14.28
C ALA A 103 -1.10 -1.34 -15.14
N LEU A 104 -0.86 -0.19 -15.77
CA LEU A 104 -1.77 0.38 -16.75
C LEU A 104 -2.04 -0.64 -17.85
N LYS A 105 -3.30 -0.80 -18.21
CA LYS A 105 -3.72 -1.60 -19.37
C LYS A 105 -3.34 -0.90 -20.67
N ASP A 106 -3.36 -1.64 -21.77
CA ASP A 106 -3.03 -1.09 -23.09
C ASP A 106 -3.91 0.10 -23.49
N GLU A 107 -5.18 0.12 -23.05
CA GLU A 107 -6.10 1.24 -23.28
C GLU A 107 -5.94 2.41 -22.28
N GLU A 108 -5.28 2.17 -21.13
CA GLU A 108 -5.01 3.17 -20.09
C GLU A 108 -3.68 3.91 -20.35
N GLN A 109 -2.66 3.19 -20.85
CA GLN A 109 -1.31 3.72 -21.06
C GLN A 109 -1.28 4.97 -21.97
N PRO A 110 -1.94 5.00 -23.16
CA PRO A 110 -1.91 6.19 -24.00
C PRO A 110 -2.51 7.44 -23.33
N LYS A 111 -3.52 7.27 -22.48
CA LYS A 111 -4.13 8.37 -21.73
C LYS A 111 -3.19 8.90 -20.65
N ALA A 112 -2.49 7.98 -19.98
CA ALA A 112 -1.50 8.34 -18.98
C ALA A 112 -0.27 9.01 -19.61
N ASP A 113 0.17 8.55 -20.77
CA ASP A 113 1.25 9.17 -21.55
C ASP A 113 0.87 10.58 -22.01
N ALA A 114 -0.36 10.77 -22.48
CA ALA A 114 -0.86 12.09 -22.91
C ALA A 114 -0.90 13.12 -21.77
N ARG A 115 -1.08 12.66 -20.52
CA ARG A 115 -0.97 13.54 -19.34
C ARG A 115 0.47 14.00 -19.10
N CYS A 116 1.47 13.23 -19.52
CA CYS A 116 2.89 13.53 -19.35
C CYS A 116 3.41 14.33 -20.55
N ALA A 117 3.53 15.63 -20.43
CA ALA A 117 3.75 16.58 -21.52
C ALA A 117 4.93 16.26 -22.46
N THR A 118 6.00 15.65 -21.95
CA THR A 118 7.25 15.37 -22.70
C THR A 118 7.80 13.95 -22.54
N GLY A 119 7.05 13.07 -21.87
CA GLY A 119 7.51 11.72 -21.53
C GLY A 119 6.38 10.73 -21.54
N LYS A 120 6.63 9.59 -20.92
CA LYS A 120 5.67 8.52 -20.72
C LYS A 120 5.31 8.42 -19.25
N ALA A 121 4.14 7.87 -18.99
CA ALA A 121 3.80 7.40 -17.65
C ALA A 121 4.53 6.07 -17.41
N ILE A 122 5.19 5.97 -16.26
CA ILE A 122 5.95 4.78 -15.85
C ILE A 122 5.45 4.26 -14.50
N HIS A 123 5.78 3.00 -14.21
CA HIS A 123 5.39 2.29 -13.01
C HIS A 123 6.60 2.12 -12.10
N ILE A 124 6.51 2.67 -10.90
CA ILE A 124 7.54 2.54 -9.86
C ILE A 124 6.97 1.66 -8.73
N PRO A 125 7.37 0.38 -8.62
CA PRO A 125 6.90 -0.50 -7.56
C PRO A 125 7.45 -0.04 -6.21
N LEU A 126 6.58 0.20 -5.22
CA LEU A 126 7.00 0.63 -3.88
C LEU A 126 6.49 -0.28 -2.76
N VAL A 127 5.36 -0.96 -2.96
CA VAL A 127 4.76 -1.80 -1.93
C VAL A 127 4.54 -3.21 -2.48
N ILE A 128 4.94 -4.20 -1.71
CA ILE A 128 4.51 -5.58 -1.90
C ILE A 128 3.46 -5.87 -0.85
N GLY A 129 2.21 -6.01 -1.32
CA GLY A 129 1.04 -6.28 -0.49
C GLY A 129 0.61 -7.74 -0.62
N PRO A 130 0.92 -8.62 0.35
CA PRO A 130 0.30 -9.93 0.36
C PRO A 130 -1.21 -9.79 0.56
N ILE A 131 -2.00 -10.55 -0.21
CA ILE A 131 -3.46 -10.55 -0.10
C ILE A 131 -3.88 -11.66 0.85
N ALA A 132 -4.33 -11.28 2.05
CA ALA A 132 -4.87 -12.19 3.03
C ALA A 132 -6.28 -12.63 2.63
N ILE A 133 -6.54 -13.92 2.67
CA ILE A 133 -7.89 -14.47 2.65
C ILE A 133 -8.36 -14.49 4.10
N VAL A 134 -9.22 -13.53 4.43
CA VAL A 134 -9.69 -13.30 5.79
C VAL A 134 -11.04 -13.97 6.03
N THR A 135 -11.19 -14.55 7.21
CA THR A 135 -12.39 -15.32 7.59
C THR A 135 -12.90 -14.90 8.96
N ASN A 136 -14.21 -15.01 9.15
CA ASN A 136 -14.85 -14.90 10.43
C ASN A 136 -15.83 -16.07 10.59
N VAL A 137 -15.36 -17.15 11.19
CA VAL A 137 -16.15 -18.38 11.41
C VAL A 137 -16.09 -18.70 12.88
N GLN A 138 -17.22 -18.68 13.55
CA GLN A 138 -17.28 -18.90 14.99
C GLN A 138 -16.71 -20.28 15.36
N GLY A 139 -15.73 -20.28 16.27
CA GLY A 139 -15.08 -21.50 16.77
C GLY A 139 -14.01 -22.09 15.84
N VAL A 140 -13.71 -21.45 14.69
CA VAL A 140 -12.68 -21.93 13.75
C VAL A 140 -11.73 -20.80 13.38
N SER A 141 -10.45 -20.96 13.74
CA SER A 141 -9.42 -19.92 13.50
C SER A 141 -8.35 -20.33 12.49
N ASP A 142 -8.12 -21.62 12.28
CA ASP A 142 -7.05 -22.16 11.42
C ASP A 142 -7.67 -22.86 10.19
N ILE A 143 -8.10 -22.09 9.22
CA ILE A 143 -8.72 -22.59 7.99
C ILE A 143 -7.67 -22.74 6.90
N GLN A 144 -7.72 -23.86 6.19
CA GLN A 144 -6.90 -24.17 5.02
C GLN A 144 -7.79 -24.20 3.78
N LEU A 145 -7.34 -23.57 2.69
CA LEU A 145 -8.09 -23.53 1.44
C LEU A 145 -7.16 -23.85 0.25
N SER A 146 -7.57 -24.83 -0.53
CA SER A 146 -6.96 -25.09 -1.84
C SER A 146 -7.43 -24.02 -2.85
N PRO A 147 -6.69 -23.77 -3.96
CA PRO A 147 -7.12 -22.85 -4.99
C PRO A 147 -8.53 -23.15 -5.54
N ALA A 148 -8.84 -24.43 -5.74
CA ALA A 148 -10.15 -24.86 -6.24
C ALA A 148 -11.28 -24.59 -5.24
N THR A 149 -11.06 -24.89 -3.95
CA THR A 149 -12.02 -24.60 -2.88
C THR A 149 -12.26 -23.08 -2.78
N LEU A 150 -11.18 -22.29 -2.77
CA LEU A 150 -11.26 -20.83 -2.70
C LEU A 150 -12.02 -20.26 -3.91
N ALA A 151 -11.70 -20.71 -5.12
CA ALA A 151 -12.41 -20.33 -6.35
C ALA A 151 -13.90 -20.73 -6.29
N GLY A 152 -14.21 -21.93 -5.79
CA GLY A 152 -15.60 -22.40 -5.62
C GLY A 152 -16.42 -21.54 -4.66
N ILE A 153 -15.82 -21.09 -3.56
CA ILE A 153 -16.43 -20.18 -2.59
C ILE A 153 -16.77 -18.83 -3.29
N PHE A 154 -15.78 -18.19 -3.91
CA PHE A 154 -15.99 -16.89 -4.53
C PHE A 154 -16.79 -16.92 -5.84
N ALA A 155 -16.91 -18.10 -6.47
CA ALA A 155 -17.82 -18.33 -7.59
C ALA A 155 -19.26 -18.64 -7.15
N GLY A 156 -19.54 -18.69 -5.83
CA GLY A 156 -20.84 -19.02 -5.27
C GLY A 156 -21.25 -20.50 -5.41
N LYS A 157 -20.31 -21.39 -5.75
CA LYS A 157 -20.53 -22.84 -5.89
C LYS A 157 -20.47 -23.56 -4.55
N ILE A 158 -19.66 -23.09 -3.62
CA ILE A 158 -19.52 -23.58 -2.25
C ILE A 158 -20.13 -22.55 -1.31
N THR A 159 -21.21 -22.92 -0.62
CA THR A 159 -22.08 -21.96 0.09
C THR A 159 -22.17 -22.19 1.60
N THR A 160 -21.54 -23.24 2.12
CA THR A 160 -21.50 -23.53 3.56
C THR A 160 -20.11 -23.97 3.99
N TRP A 161 -19.73 -23.63 5.22
CA TRP A 161 -18.39 -23.93 5.74
C TRP A 161 -18.14 -25.43 5.94
N ASN A 162 -19.18 -26.24 6.14
CA ASN A 162 -19.09 -27.69 6.25
C ASN A 162 -19.16 -28.44 4.90
N ALA A 163 -19.03 -27.76 3.76
CA ALA A 163 -19.00 -28.39 2.45
C ALA A 163 -17.86 -29.41 2.33
N ALA A 164 -18.05 -30.42 1.48
CA ALA A 164 -17.11 -31.53 1.34
C ALA A 164 -15.70 -31.08 0.94
N GLU A 165 -15.62 -30.08 0.07
CA GLU A 165 -14.37 -29.51 -0.43
C GLU A 165 -13.58 -28.83 0.69
N ILE A 166 -14.26 -28.05 1.55
CA ILE A 166 -13.63 -27.39 2.71
C ILE A 166 -13.20 -28.42 3.74
N LYS A 167 -14.02 -29.47 3.98
CA LYS A 167 -13.66 -30.58 4.87
C LYS A 167 -12.44 -31.36 4.37
N ALA A 168 -12.32 -31.56 3.06
CA ALA A 168 -11.16 -32.21 2.45
C ALA A 168 -9.86 -31.43 2.67
N ASP A 169 -9.93 -30.10 2.61
CA ASP A 169 -8.80 -29.21 2.92
C ASP A 169 -8.51 -29.16 4.44
N ASN A 170 -9.50 -29.48 5.31
CA ASN A 170 -9.44 -29.36 6.77
C ASN A 170 -9.91 -30.65 7.50
N PRO A 171 -9.23 -31.80 7.32
CA PRO A 171 -9.74 -33.10 7.79
C PRO A 171 -9.87 -33.20 9.31
N SER A 172 -9.11 -32.41 10.06
CA SER A 172 -9.11 -32.40 11.53
C SER A 172 -10.03 -31.34 12.14
N ALA A 173 -10.63 -30.46 11.33
CA ALA A 173 -11.43 -29.35 11.82
C ALA A 173 -12.92 -29.72 11.95
N THR A 174 -13.56 -29.27 13.03
CA THR A 174 -15.02 -29.32 13.16
C THR A 174 -15.60 -28.05 12.52
N LEU A 175 -16.10 -28.18 11.29
CA LEU A 175 -16.61 -27.06 10.51
C LEU A 175 -18.13 -26.93 10.71
N PRO A 176 -18.64 -25.71 11.02
CA PRO A 176 -20.08 -25.49 11.21
C PRO A 176 -20.83 -25.49 9.88
N ALA A 177 -22.16 -25.70 9.92
CA ALA A 177 -23.05 -25.61 8.78
C ALA A 177 -23.41 -24.14 8.41
N THR A 178 -22.67 -23.18 8.97
CA THR A 178 -22.89 -21.74 8.72
C THR A 178 -22.75 -21.44 7.23
N LYS A 179 -23.66 -20.59 6.71
CA LYS A 179 -23.60 -20.11 5.34
C LYS A 179 -22.38 -19.22 5.11
N ILE A 180 -21.77 -19.35 3.97
CA ILE A 180 -20.66 -18.51 3.57
C ILE A 180 -21.20 -17.19 2.97
N LEU A 181 -20.69 -16.07 3.46
CA LEU A 181 -20.82 -14.76 2.82
C LEU A 181 -19.48 -14.36 2.21
N ALA A 182 -19.35 -14.47 0.90
CA ALA A 182 -18.18 -13.98 0.19
C ALA A 182 -18.25 -12.46 0.04
N VAL A 183 -17.27 -11.73 0.60
CA VAL A 183 -17.17 -10.28 0.53
C VAL A 183 -16.10 -9.88 -0.48
N HIS A 184 -16.47 -9.03 -1.44
CA HIS A 184 -15.60 -8.59 -2.51
C HIS A 184 -15.61 -7.07 -2.65
N ARG A 185 -14.71 -6.51 -3.48
CA ARG A 185 -14.68 -5.08 -3.81
C ARG A 185 -15.78 -4.75 -4.82
N ASN A 186 -16.40 -3.59 -4.68
CA ASN A 186 -17.48 -3.12 -5.56
C ASN A 186 -17.05 -2.01 -6.52
N GLU A 187 -15.79 -1.57 -6.46
CA GLU A 187 -15.19 -0.58 -7.35
C GLU A 187 -14.04 -1.18 -8.17
N SER A 188 -13.44 -0.38 -9.06
CA SER A 188 -12.29 -0.77 -9.89
C SER A 188 -11.03 -0.91 -9.03
N SER A 189 -10.76 -2.11 -8.53
CA SER A 189 -9.77 -2.45 -7.52
C SER A 189 -8.60 -3.26 -8.08
N GLY A 190 -7.37 -2.80 -7.81
CA GLY A 190 -6.18 -3.58 -8.15
C GLY A 190 -6.04 -4.85 -7.29
N THR A 191 -6.53 -4.85 -6.04
CA THR A 191 -6.59 -6.06 -5.20
C THR A 191 -7.47 -7.12 -5.84
N THR A 192 -8.66 -6.74 -6.36
CA THR A 192 -9.55 -7.62 -7.13
C THR A 192 -8.85 -8.18 -8.37
N ASP A 193 -8.14 -7.33 -9.13
CA ASP A 193 -7.41 -7.76 -10.33
C ASP A 193 -6.36 -8.84 -10.00
N ASN A 194 -5.54 -8.63 -8.97
CA ASN A 194 -4.51 -9.60 -8.57
C ASN A 194 -5.12 -10.88 -7.98
N PHE A 195 -6.15 -10.76 -7.15
CA PHE A 195 -6.86 -11.91 -6.61
C PHE A 195 -7.50 -12.77 -7.72
N THR A 196 -8.18 -12.15 -8.68
CA THR A 196 -8.80 -12.87 -9.80
C THR A 196 -7.77 -13.43 -10.78
N LYS A 197 -6.61 -12.78 -10.97
CA LYS A 197 -5.46 -13.35 -11.70
C LYS A 197 -4.95 -14.62 -11.03
N TYR A 198 -4.80 -14.60 -9.69
CA TYR A 198 -4.45 -15.80 -8.96
C TYR A 198 -5.46 -16.92 -9.18
N LEU A 199 -6.77 -16.66 -9.00
CA LEU A 199 -7.82 -17.67 -9.21
C LEU A 199 -7.81 -18.22 -10.65
N SER A 200 -7.63 -17.37 -11.65
CA SER A 200 -7.55 -17.76 -13.07
C SER A 200 -6.32 -18.62 -13.38
N LYS A 201 -5.22 -18.46 -12.63
CA LYS A 201 -3.99 -19.23 -12.85
C LYS A 201 -3.95 -20.52 -12.04
N ALA A 202 -4.38 -20.49 -10.79
CA ALA A 202 -4.27 -21.60 -9.86
C ALA A 202 -5.51 -22.52 -9.85
N ALA A 203 -6.67 -22.05 -10.35
CA ALA A 203 -7.94 -22.78 -10.34
C ALA A 203 -8.76 -22.55 -11.61
N ALA A 204 -8.16 -22.56 -12.80
CA ALA A 204 -8.78 -22.24 -14.08
C ALA A 204 -10.05 -23.06 -14.39
N ASP A 205 -10.09 -24.31 -13.97
CA ASP A 205 -11.25 -25.21 -14.20
C ASP A 205 -12.48 -24.80 -13.35
N VAL A 206 -12.28 -24.09 -12.24
CA VAL A 206 -13.34 -23.65 -11.33
C VAL A 206 -13.66 -22.19 -11.53
N TRP A 207 -12.64 -21.33 -11.67
CA TRP A 207 -12.78 -19.90 -11.90
C TRP A 207 -12.82 -19.60 -13.40
N THR A 208 -14.02 -19.50 -13.93
CA THR A 208 -14.27 -19.27 -15.37
C THR A 208 -14.52 -17.80 -15.72
N TYR A 209 -14.41 -16.90 -14.76
CA TYR A 209 -14.60 -15.46 -14.95
C TYR A 209 -13.29 -14.79 -15.36
N SER A 210 -13.37 -13.73 -16.16
CA SER A 210 -12.19 -12.94 -16.53
C SER A 210 -11.57 -12.25 -15.30
N ASN A 211 -10.26 -12.20 -15.25
CA ASN A 211 -9.56 -11.33 -14.31
C ASN A 211 -9.72 -9.86 -14.73
N ALA A 212 -10.05 -9.01 -13.77
CA ALA A 212 -10.26 -7.58 -13.97
C ALA A 212 -10.19 -6.82 -12.64
N LYS A 213 -10.09 -5.49 -12.73
CA LYS A 213 -10.25 -4.61 -11.55
C LYS A 213 -11.69 -4.63 -11.03
N GLU A 214 -12.68 -4.92 -11.88
CA GLU A 214 -14.09 -5.06 -11.54
C GLU A 214 -14.45 -6.51 -11.20
N TRP A 215 -15.22 -6.71 -10.14
CA TRP A 215 -15.73 -8.03 -9.79
C TRP A 215 -16.67 -8.58 -10.87
N LYS A 216 -16.45 -9.83 -11.31
CA LYS A 216 -17.23 -10.45 -12.41
C LYS A 216 -18.02 -11.69 -12.01
N ALA A 217 -17.72 -12.31 -10.86
CA ALA A 217 -18.48 -13.47 -10.41
C ALA A 217 -19.85 -13.06 -9.82
N PRO A 218 -20.87 -13.92 -9.89
CA PRO A 218 -22.19 -13.62 -9.34
C PRO A 218 -22.21 -13.73 -7.81
N GLY A 219 -23.11 -13.00 -7.18
CA GLY A 219 -23.37 -13.09 -5.73
C GLY A 219 -22.30 -12.45 -4.88
N GLY A 220 -22.33 -12.77 -3.59
CA GLY A 220 -21.49 -12.13 -2.60
C GLY A 220 -21.99 -10.75 -2.18
N GLN A 221 -21.18 -10.06 -1.36
CA GLN A 221 -21.45 -8.71 -0.89
C GLN A 221 -20.32 -7.79 -1.36
N GLY A 222 -20.67 -6.76 -2.09
CA GLY A 222 -19.71 -5.76 -2.58
C GLY A 222 -19.48 -4.66 -1.57
N GLU A 223 -18.20 -4.42 -1.20
CA GLU A 223 -17.80 -3.39 -0.25
C GLU A 223 -16.75 -2.46 -0.83
N LYS A 224 -16.75 -1.20 -0.37
CA LYS A 224 -15.84 -0.18 -0.85
C LYS A 224 -14.51 -0.22 -0.07
N GLY A 225 -13.40 -0.31 -0.80
CA GLY A 225 -12.05 -0.27 -0.24
C GLY A 225 -11.72 -1.49 0.64
N SER A 226 -10.46 -1.58 1.04
CA SER A 226 -10.00 -2.62 1.95
C SER A 226 -10.60 -2.45 3.36
N ASP A 227 -10.89 -1.21 3.78
CA ASP A 227 -11.59 -0.89 5.03
C ASP A 227 -13.01 -1.50 5.06
N GLY A 228 -13.78 -1.34 3.96
CA GLY A 228 -15.15 -1.87 3.85
C GLY A 228 -15.16 -3.38 3.92
N VAL A 229 -14.32 -4.06 3.13
CA VAL A 229 -14.21 -5.53 3.15
C VAL A 229 -13.81 -6.04 4.54
N SER A 230 -12.77 -5.46 5.15
CA SER A 230 -12.31 -5.85 6.49
C SER A 230 -13.43 -5.70 7.54
N SER A 231 -14.15 -4.58 7.49
CA SER A 231 -15.25 -4.31 8.41
C SER A 231 -16.41 -5.27 8.24
N ALA A 232 -16.78 -5.59 7.00
CA ALA A 232 -17.88 -6.52 6.70
C ALA A 232 -17.54 -7.94 7.19
N VAL A 233 -16.32 -8.43 6.90
CA VAL A 233 -15.88 -9.74 7.39
C VAL A 233 -15.84 -9.79 8.91
N LYS A 234 -15.29 -8.76 9.56
CA LYS A 234 -15.20 -8.71 11.03
C LYS A 234 -16.56 -8.81 11.73
N LYS A 235 -17.60 -8.23 11.13
CA LYS A 235 -18.95 -8.11 11.72
C LYS A 235 -19.85 -9.31 11.44
N THR A 236 -19.52 -10.15 10.44
CA THR A 236 -20.47 -11.17 9.96
C THR A 236 -19.90 -12.56 10.18
N ASP A 237 -20.56 -13.37 11.00
CA ASP A 237 -20.23 -14.80 11.14
C ASP A 237 -20.46 -15.53 9.82
N GLY A 238 -19.52 -16.39 9.45
CA GLY A 238 -19.50 -17.10 8.17
C GLY A 238 -18.94 -16.29 7.01
N ALA A 239 -18.49 -15.03 7.23
CA ALA A 239 -17.92 -14.23 6.15
C ALA A 239 -16.49 -14.64 5.80
N ILE A 240 -16.16 -14.51 4.52
CA ILE A 240 -14.83 -14.63 3.92
C ILE A 240 -14.60 -13.44 2.98
N GLY A 241 -13.39 -12.91 2.94
CA GLY A 241 -13.02 -11.81 2.06
C GLY A 241 -11.55 -11.86 1.67
N TYR A 242 -11.14 -10.96 0.80
CA TYR A 242 -9.74 -10.74 0.42
C TYR A 242 -9.35 -9.28 0.67
N VAL A 243 -8.28 -9.09 1.43
CA VAL A 243 -7.72 -7.77 1.76
C VAL A 243 -6.21 -7.87 1.87
N GLU A 244 -5.52 -6.76 1.79
CA GLU A 244 -4.08 -6.75 2.08
C GLU A 244 -3.84 -7.11 3.54
N TRP A 245 -2.72 -7.78 3.77
CA TRP A 245 -2.33 -8.27 5.09
C TRP A 245 -2.34 -7.17 6.16
N SER A 246 -1.94 -5.96 5.81
CA SER A 246 -1.97 -4.80 6.72
C SER A 246 -3.37 -4.53 7.31
N PHE A 247 -4.42 -4.72 6.51
CA PHE A 247 -5.80 -4.56 6.98
C PHE A 247 -6.26 -5.75 7.82
N ALA A 248 -5.79 -6.96 7.51
CA ALA A 248 -6.07 -8.14 8.32
C ALA A 248 -5.48 -7.98 9.73
N GLU A 249 -4.22 -7.53 9.83
CA GLU A 249 -3.55 -7.26 11.12
C GLU A 249 -4.23 -6.13 11.90
N ALA A 250 -4.45 -5.00 11.27
CA ALA A 250 -5.08 -3.83 11.91
C ALA A 250 -6.48 -4.13 12.46
N ASN A 251 -7.19 -5.09 11.87
CA ASN A 251 -8.53 -5.48 12.30
C ASN A 251 -8.57 -6.78 13.14
N GLY A 252 -7.44 -7.46 13.35
CA GLY A 252 -7.36 -8.73 14.07
C GLY A 252 -8.16 -9.85 13.41
N LEU A 253 -8.14 -9.93 12.06
CA LEU A 253 -8.88 -10.93 11.30
C LEU A 253 -8.10 -12.24 11.20
N ASN A 254 -8.81 -13.39 11.28
CA ASN A 254 -8.24 -14.67 10.98
C ASN A 254 -7.89 -14.78 9.51
N LYS A 255 -6.72 -15.38 9.21
CA LYS A 255 -6.18 -15.55 7.86
C LYS A 255 -6.12 -17.02 7.51
N ALA A 256 -6.75 -17.43 6.41
CA ALA A 256 -6.64 -18.78 5.91
C ALA A 256 -5.23 -19.07 5.38
N LYS A 257 -4.76 -20.31 5.58
CA LYS A 257 -3.59 -20.85 4.88
C LYS A 257 -4.01 -21.24 3.47
N ILE A 258 -3.20 -20.89 2.49
CA ILE A 258 -3.50 -21.15 1.08
C ILE A 258 -2.56 -22.22 0.52
N LYS A 259 -3.15 -23.21 -0.13
CA LYS A 259 -2.36 -24.28 -0.79
C LYS A 259 -1.67 -23.68 -2.02
N ASN A 260 -0.35 -23.78 -2.07
CA ASN A 260 0.43 -23.38 -3.23
C ASN A 260 0.61 -24.53 -4.24
N ALA A 261 1.27 -24.27 -5.37
CA ALA A 261 1.48 -25.29 -6.41
C ALA A 261 2.56 -26.34 -6.04
N SER A 262 3.29 -26.18 -4.92
CA SER A 262 4.11 -27.26 -4.35
C SER A 262 3.28 -28.28 -3.54
N GLY A 263 2.00 -27.98 -3.30
CA GLY A 263 1.08 -28.84 -2.53
C GLY A 263 0.99 -28.51 -1.05
N GLU A 264 1.65 -27.45 -0.58
CA GLU A 264 1.71 -27.05 0.83
C GLU A 264 0.67 -25.99 1.17
N TYR A 265 -0.01 -26.11 2.33
CA TYR A 265 -0.83 -25.06 2.90
C TYR A 265 0.07 -24.04 3.62
N THR A 266 0.30 -22.92 2.99
CA THR A 266 1.23 -21.89 3.45
C THR A 266 0.50 -20.79 4.20
N ALA A 267 0.97 -20.50 5.41
CA ALA A 267 0.53 -19.34 6.17
C ALA A 267 1.09 -18.05 5.56
N LEU A 268 0.31 -16.98 5.65
CA LEU A 268 0.77 -15.64 5.24
C LEU A 268 1.74 -15.08 6.27
N THR A 269 2.97 -14.87 5.84
CA THR A 269 4.05 -14.21 6.58
C THR A 269 4.87 -13.34 5.62
N SER A 270 5.71 -12.44 6.13
CA SER A 270 6.62 -11.65 5.30
C SER A 270 7.58 -12.54 4.50
N GLU A 271 8.09 -13.61 5.13
CA GLU A 271 8.97 -14.57 4.47
C GLU A 271 8.26 -15.33 3.35
N SER A 272 7.08 -15.89 3.63
CA SER A 272 6.34 -16.71 2.63
C SER A 272 5.89 -15.87 1.43
N ALA A 273 5.48 -14.62 1.65
CA ALA A 273 5.16 -13.67 0.58
C ALA A 273 6.41 -13.23 -0.20
N GLY A 274 7.52 -13.00 0.52
CA GLY A 274 8.82 -12.66 -0.09
C GLY A 274 9.31 -13.73 -1.07
N LYS A 275 9.08 -15.02 -0.77
CA LYS A 275 9.43 -16.13 -1.68
C LYS A 275 8.71 -16.05 -3.03
N THR A 276 7.45 -15.61 -3.04
CA THR A 276 6.69 -15.42 -4.30
C THR A 276 7.25 -14.24 -5.10
N ILE A 277 7.55 -13.13 -4.43
CA ILE A 277 8.09 -11.93 -5.09
C ILE A 277 9.52 -12.10 -5.55
N ALA A 278 10.33 -12.92 -4.88
CA ALA A 278 11.70 -13.22 -5.32
C ALA A 278 11.74 -13.85 -6.74
N GLY A 279 10.65 -14.52 -7.16
CA GLY A 279 10.48 -15.05 -8.52
C GLY A 279 9.82 -14.08 -9.51
N ALA A 280 9.51 -12.84 -9.11
CA ALA A 280 8.88 -11.89 -10.01
C ALA A 280 9.87 -11.33 -11.02
N GLU A 281 9.43 -11.19 -12.28
CA GLU A 281 10.24 -10.70 -13.39
C GLU A 281 9.84 -9.26 -13.76
N ILE A 282 10.83 -8.41 -14.05
CA ILE A 282 10.56 -7.08 -14.62
C ILE A 282 10.26 -7.23 -16.10
N LYS A 283 9.05 -6.85 -16.51
CA LYS A 283 8.58 -6.86 -17.92
C LYS A 283 8.58 -5.48 -18.56
N GLY A 284 8.69 -4.42 -17.78
CA GLY A 284 8.85 -3.06 -18.29
C GLY A 284 10.21 -2.83 -18.95
N THR A 285 10.35 -1.71 -19.64
CA THR A 285 11.59 -1.31 -20.33
C THR A 285 12.10 0.03 -19.79
N GLY A 286 13.43 0.16 -19.71
CA GLY A 286 14.06 1.38 -19.20
C GLY A 286 13.68 1.64 -17.72
N ASN A 287 13.09 2.78 -17.46
CA ASN A 287 12.65 3.21 -16.13
C ASN A 287 11.23 2.73 -15.75
N ASP A 288 10.52 2.05 -16.67
CA ASP A 288 9.20 1.47 -16.39
C ASP A 288 9.35 0.06 -15.79
N LEU A 289 9.02 -0.09 -14.51
CA LEU A 289 9.34 -1.30 -13.74
C LEU A 289 8.08 -2.17 -13.50
N LYS A 290 7.34 -2.51 -14.56
CA LYS A 290 6.22 -3.47 -14.47
C LYS A 290 6.72 -4.85 -14.08
N LEU A 291 6.16 -5.44 -13.02
CA LEU A 291 6.50 -6.78 -12.55
C LEU A 291 5.47 -7.82 -13.02
N SER A 292 5.94 -9.00 -13.37
CA SER A 292 5.13 -10.19 -13.61
C SER A 292 5.30 -11.16 -12.45
N ILE A 293 4.18 -11.51 -11.82
CA ILE A 293 4.13 -12.41 -10.67
C ILE A 293 3.69 -13.79 -11.14
N ASP A 294 4.40 -14.84 -10.72
CA ASP A 294 3.96 -16.22 -10.91
C ASP A 294 3.01 -16.63 -9.79
N TYR A 295 1.70 -16.50 -10.03
CA TYR A 295 0.65 -16.90 -9.09
C TYR A 295 0.52 -18.43 -8.93
N ASN A 296 1.20 -19.22 -9.75
CA ASN A 296 1.23 -20.67 -9.66
C ASN A 296 2.62 -21.19 -9.29
N THR A 297 3.34 -20.43 -8.48
CA THR A 297 4.70 -20.74 -8.06
C THR A 297 4.77 -22.09 -7.33
N LYS A 298 5.79 -22.89 -7.69
CA LYS A 298 6.13 -24.17 -7.06
C LYS A 298 7.18 -24.03 -5.96
N THR A 299 7.55 -22.80 -5.62
CA THR A 299 8.52 -22.56 -4.56
C THR A 299 7.95 -23.00 -3.22
N ALA A 300 8.65 -23.92 -2.55
CA ALA A 300 8.25 -24.44 -1.25
C ALA A 300 8.10 -23.33 -0.20
N GLY A 301 6.99 -23.36 0.55
CA GLY A 301 6.66 -22.37 1.55
C GLY A 301 6.35 -20.96 1.01
N ALA A 302 6.14 -20.79 -0.31
CA ALA A 302 5.71 -19.53 -0.89
C ALA A 302 4.20 -19.32 -0.70
N TYR A 303 3.80 -18.12 -0.25
CA TYR A 303 2.39 -17.71 -0.19
C TYR A 303 1.98 -17.13 -1.54
N PRO A 304 0.99 -17.71 -2.26
CA PRO A 304 0.83 -17.44 -3.68
C PRO A 304 0.08 -16.15 -4.02
N ILE A 305 -0.67 -15.54 -3.08
CA ILE A 305 -1.55 -14.42 -3.38
C ILE A 305 -0.89 -13.11 -2.94
N VAL A 306 -0.21 -12.44 -3.87
CA VAL A 306 0.49 -11.19 -3.63
C VAL A 306 0.14 -10.16 -4.70
N LEU A 307 0.29 -8.89 -4.35
CA LEU A 307 0.21 -7.77 -5.30
C LEU A 307 1.45 -6.88 -5.17
N VAL A 308 1.69 -6.09 -6.19
CA VAL A 308 2.66 -5.01 -6.17
C VAL A 308 1.92 -3.71 -6.44
N THR A 309 2.05 -2.74 -5.53
CA THR A 309 1.54 -1.40 -5.78
C THR A 309 2.62 -0.55 -6.42
N TYR A 310 2.27 0.04 -7.53
CA TYR A 310 3.08 0.98 -8.29
C TYR A 310 2.63 2.39 -8.01
N GLU A 311 3.60 3.30 -7.91
CA GLU A 311 3.32 4.71 -8.14
C GLU A 311 3.46 4.99 -9.64
N ILE A 312 2.34 5.37 -10.26
CA ILE A 312 2.29 5.78 -11.66
C ILE A 312 2.63 7.26 -11.72
N VAL A 313 3.71 7.58 -12.40
CA VAL A 313 4.28 8.93 -12.50
C VAL A 313 4.67 9.24 -13.94
N CYS A 314 4.81 10.52 -14.25
CA CYS A 314 5.48 10.91 -15.49
C CYS A 314 7.00 10.71 -15.38
N GLU A 315 7.61 9.98 -16.32
CA GLU A 315 9.06 9.90 -16.40
C GLU A 315 9.69 11.28 -16.63
N LYS A 316 9.06 12.07 -17.51
CA LYS A 316 9.43 13.46 -17.81
C LYS A 316 8.18 14.32 -17.94
N GLY A 317 8.34 15.62 -17.72
CA GLY A 317 7.23 16.57 -17.89
C GLY A 317 6.33 16.68 -16.66
N THR A 318 6.81 16.26 -15.51
CA THR A 318 6.21 16.67 -14.23
C THR A 318 6.42 18.17 -14.03
N ALA A 319 5.40 18.88 -13.53
CA ALA A 319 5.49 20.33 -13.29
C ALA A 319 6.71 20.66 -12.41
N ALA A 320 7.45 21.71 -12.78
CA ALA A 320 8.74 22.04 -12.15
C ALA A 320 8.66 22.29 -10.65
N ASP A 321 7.52 22.80 -10.16
CA ASP A 321 7.23 23.02 -8.74
C ASP A 321 6.90 21.70 -7.98
N LYS A 322 6.67 20.59 -8.70
CA LYS A 322 6.28 19.28 -8.17
C LYS A 322 7.40 18.27 -8.22
N VAL A 323 8.22 18.29 -9.27
CA VAL A 323 9.19 17.21 -9.55
C VAL A 323 10.20 17.01 -8.42
N ALA A 324 10.69 18.08 -7.81
CA ALA A 324 11.66 17.98 -6.70
C ALA A 324 11.05 17.27 -5.48
N LEU A 325 9.82 17.65 -5.11
CA LEU A 325 9.11 17.02 -3.98
C LEU A 325 8.71 15.58 -4.30
N LEU A 326 8.24 15.30 -5.53
CA LEU A 326 7.90 13.94 -5.96
C LEU A 326 9.10 13.00 -5.85
N LYS A 327 10.27 13.41 -6.41
CA LYS A 327 11.51 12.64 -6.31
C LYS A 327 11.94 12.42 -4.86
N SER A 328 11.92 13.46 -4.05
CA SER A 328 12.32 13.39 -2.64
C SER A 328 11.42 12.46 -1.84
N PHE A 329 10.09 12.55 -2.00
CA PHE A 329 9.14 11.68 -1.33
C PHE A 329 9.27 10.22 -1.77
N LEU A 330 9.32 9.96 -3.08
CA LEU A 330 9.47 8.59 -3.60
C LEU A 330 10.82 7.98 -3.23
N LYS A 331 11.90 8.77 -3.21
CA LYS A 331 13.22 8.32 -2.72
C LYS A 331 13.14 7.89 -1.25
N TYR A 332 12.45 8.67 -0.41
CA TYR A 332 12.20 8.32 0.98
C TYR A 332 11.39 7.02 1.07
N ALA A 333 10.28 6.91 0.33
CA ALA A 333 9.43 5.73 0.35
C ALA A 333 10.15 4.44 -0.12
N ALA A 334 11.04 4.56 -1.13
CA ALA A 334 11.86 3.46 -1.64
C ALA A 334 13.10 3.15 -0.77
N GLY A 335 13.48 4.03 0.14
CA GLY A 335 14.63 3.91 1.05
C GLY A 335 14.22 3.67 2.50
N ASP A 336 14.37 4.71 3.33
CA ASP A 336 14.08 4.65 4.78
C ASP A 336 12.65 4.16 5.07
N GLY A 337 11.68 4.53 4.22
CA GLY A 337 10.28 4.14 4.35
C GLY A 337 10.04 2.63 4.28
N GLN A 338 10.92 1.87 3.62
CA GLN A 338 10.78 0.41 3.54
C GLN A 338 10.99 -0.30 4.89
N THR A 339 11.76 0.30 5.79
CA THR A 339 12.17 -0.34 7.06
C THR A 339 11.00 -0.68 8.00
N LYS A 340 9.89 0.04 7.90
CA LYS A 340 8.70 -0.16 8.74
C LYS A 340 7.62 -1.03 8.10
N LEU A 341 7.75 -1.37 6.83
CA LEU A 341 6.69 -2.05 6.07
C LEU A 341 6.34 -3.43 6.63
N ALA A 342 7.34 -4.20 7.06
CA ALA A 342 7.09 -5.54 7.63
C ALA A 342 6.21 -5.48 8.89
N GLN A 343 6.38 -4.46 9.73
CA GLN A 343 5.57 -4.26 10.94
C GLN A 343 4.11 -3.88 10.62
N LEU A 344 3.88 -3.32 9.42
CA LEU A 344 2.56 -2.93 8.94
C LEU A 344 1.87 -4.03 8.13
N GLY A 345 2.46 -5.22 8.00
CA GLY A 345 1.89 -6.30 7.21
C GLY A 345 2.14 -6.17 5.70
N TYR A 346 3.29 -5.66 5.31
CA TYR A 346 3.76 -5.66 3.93
C TYR A 346 5.07 -6.43 3.82
N ALA A 347 5.42 -6.87 2.61
CA ALA A 347 6.74 -7.41 2.33
C ALA A 347 7.65 -6.33 1.74
N SER A 348 8.95 -6.43 2.02
CA SER A 348 9.94 -5.50 1.47
C SER A 348 10.21 -5.79 0.00
N LEU A 349 10.59 -4.76 -0.74
CA LEU A 349 11.09 -4.91 -2.10
C LEU A 349 12.37 -5.76 -2.12
N PRO A 350 12.52 -6.73 -3.06
CA PRO A 350 13.81 -7.37 -3.28
C PRO A 350 14.89 -6.33 -3.61
N THR A 351 16.10 -6.53 -3.12
CA THR A 351 17.22 -5.56 -3.25
C THR A 351 17.48 -5.16 -4.71
N GLU A 352 17.39 -6.11 -5.64
CA GLU A 352 17.57 -5.81 -7.07
C GLU A 352 16.48 -4.87 -7.59
N VAL A 353 15.22 -5.12 -7.22
CA VAL A 353 14.09 -4.25 -7.60
C VAL A 353 14.25 -2.87 -6.97
N GLN A 354 14.62 -2.80 -5.68
CA GLN A 354 14.84 -1.55 -4.97
C GLN A 354 15.92 -0.68 -5.62
N THR A 355 17.02 -1.29 -6.07
CA THR A 355 18.08 -0.58 -6.78
C THR A 355 17.59 0.04 -8.08
N LYS A 356 16.81 -0.71 -8.87
CA LYS A 356 16.20 -0.20 -10.11
C LYS A 356 15.16 0.89 -9.84
N VAL A 357 14.37 0.75 -8.79
CA VAL A 357 13.41 1.77 -8.33
C VAL A 357 14.13 3.08 -8.02
N GLN A 358 15.22 3.04 -7.25
CA GLN A 358 16.00 4.23 -6.95
C GLN A 358 16.57 4.90 -8.21
N THR A 359 17.04 4.10 -9.19
CA THR A 359 17.50 4.60 -10.48
C THR A 359 16.37 5.27 -11.27
N SER A 360 15.20 4.64 -11.33
CA SER A 360 14.03 5.20 -12.04
C SER A 360 13.55 6.51 -11.40
N ILE A 361 13.52 6.59 -10.05
CA ILE A 361 13.18 7.81 -9.31
C ILE A 361 14.19 8.93 -9.60
N ALA A 362 15.48 8.61 -9.65
CA ALA A 362 16.53 9.59 -9.94
C ALA A 362 16.39 10.19 -11.35
N ALA A 363 15.86 9.44 -12.31
CA ALA A 363 15.66 9.85 -13.71
C ALA A 363 14.42 10.73 -13.94
N LEU A 364 13.49 10.85 -12.98
CA LEU A 364 12.29 11.68 -13.11
C LEU A 364 12.67 13.17 -13.36
N SER A 365 11.94 13.85 -14.26
CA SER A 365 12.21 15.26 -14.59
C SER A 365 10.96 16.01 -15.07
#